data_5d528731a2a10d33e3131bf149e1c01a
#
_entry.id   5d528731a2a10d33e3131bf149e1c01a
#
_cell.length_a   1.000
_cell.length_b   1.000
_cell.length_c   1.000
_cell.angle_alpha   90.00
_cell.angle_beta   90.00
_cell.angle_gamma   90.00
#
_symmetry.space_group_name_H-M   'P 1'
#
loop_
_entity.id
_entity.type
_entity.pdbx_description
1 polymer ?
#
loop_
_entity_poly.entity_id
_entity_poly.type
_entity_poly.pdbx_seq_one_letter_code
_entity_poly.pdbx_strand_id
1 'polypeptide(L)'
;MTQDKNGQASKEENLDMSIVIPNEERALVPYDPLQLYLYEIKKYKLLTKEEETELAIRVKEYNDEEAAYRLVTSNLRLVVKIAMDFHRYWTKSLLDLIQEGNLGLIQAVKKFDPYRGIKFSYYSSYWIKAYMLSFIMKNWKLVKIGTTQTQRKLFYNLAKEREKLISEGIMPETKLLAERLNVKETDIEEMTQRLGGGEVSINAPVGDGGKEEYSSFLPDDRTDIDEQLSEIEGRTVLLDKLEEYRKTLKGKELDIFESRIMSDNPLTLQELGDKYNISRERVRQIQARIVNNIKKYLSEEIPDFDEEYSDFIK
;
A
#
# COMPACT_ATOMS: atom_id res chain seq x y z
N MET A 1 -8.23 -25.27 -60.55
CA MET A 1 -6.96 -24.63 -60.89
C MET A 1 -6.65 -23.61 -59.86
N THR A 2 -5.50 -23.83 -59.29
CA THR A 2 -4.63 -23.02 -58.42
C THR A 2 -5.16 -22.64 -57.04
N GLN A 3 -4.64 -23.43 -56.13
CA GLN A 3 -4.55 -23.20 -54.69
C GLN A 3 -3.57 -22.05 -54.42
N ASP A 4 -3.91 -21.19 -53.49
CA ASP A 4 -2.92 -20.41 -52.77
C ASP A 4 -3.07 -20.61 -51.26
N LYS A 5 -2.11 -21.33 -50.75
CA LYS A 5 -1.82 -21.50 -49.34
C LYS A 5 -1.05 -20.30 -48.85
N ASN A 6 -1.68 -19.41 -48.11
CA ASN A 6 -0.95 -18.38 -47.37
C ASN A 6 -0.66 -18.90 -45.95
N GLY A 7 0.55 -19.42 -45.82
CA GLY A 7 1.17 -19.63 -44.51
C GLY A 7 1.52 -18.31 -43.86
N GLN A 8 0.87 -18.01 -42.76
CA GLN A 8 1.30 -16.96 -41.86
C GLN A 8 2.59 -17.41 -41.17
N ALA A 9 3.73 -17.01 -41.73
CA ALA A 9 4.99 -17.02 -41.02
C ALA A 9 4.95 -15.92 -39.96
N SER A 10 4.98 -16.34 -38.71
CA SER A 10 5.25 -15.45 -37.57
C SER A 10 6.57 -14.76 -37.80
N LYS A 11 6.53 -13.45 -38.09
CA LYS A 11 7.70 -12.58 -38.06
C LYS A 11 8.24 -12.60 -36.62
N GLU A 12 9.31 -13.35 -36.41
CA GLU A 12 10.23 -13.08 -35.33
C GLU A 12 10.84 -11.70 -35.60
N GLU A 13 10.30 -10.67 -34.95
CA GLU A 13 10.99 -9.39 -34.84
C GLU A 13 12.26 -9.63 -34.05
N ASN A 14 13.37 -9.85 -34.77
CA ASN A 14 14.71 -9.73 -34.22
C ASN A 14 14.84 -8.30 -33.71
N LEU A 15 14.70 -8.11 -32.40
CA LEU A 15 15.15 -6.90 -31.74
C LEU A 15 16.64 -6.77 -32.00
N ASP A 16 16.97 -5.90 -32.95
CA ASP A 16 18.37 -5.53 -33.23
C ASP A 16 18.87 -4.69 -32.02
N MET A 17 19.36 -5.42 -31.02
CA MET A 17 20.10 -4.85 -29.89
C MET A 17 21.54 -4.58 -30.34
N SER A 18 21.74 -3.65 -31.26
CA SER A 18 23.06 -3.11 -31.59
C SER A 18 23.58 -2.32 -30.39
N ILE A 19 24.16 -3.04 -29.42
CA ILE A 19 24.90 -2.43 -28.34
C ILE A 19 26.22 -1.96 -28.90
N VAL A 20 26.39 -0.65 -29.00
CA VAL A 20 27.67 -0.02 -29.26
C VAL A 20 28.59 -0.38 -28.09
N ILE A 21 29.61 -1.24 -28.35
CA ILE A 21 30.66 -1.54 -27.39
C ILE A 21 31.48 -0.27 -27.21
N PRO A 22 31.56 0.29 -26.01
CA PRO A 22 32.40 1.45 -25.79
C PRO A 22 33.88 1.03 -25.91
N ASN A 23 34.62 1.74 -26.72
CA ASN A 23 36.06 1.64 -26.77
C ASN A 23 36.64 2.08 -25.39
N GLU A 24 37.63 1.36 -24.88
CA GLU A 24 38.18 1.60 -23.52
C GLU A 24 38.73 3.02 -23.28
N GLU A 25 38.84 3.84 -24.30
CA GLU A 25 39.35 5.22 -24.24
C GLU A 25 38.30 6.30 -23.97
N ARG A 26 36.96 5.97 -23.85
CA ARG A 26 35.90 6.92 -23.53
C ARG A 26 35.44 6.82 -22.08
N ALA A 27 36.35 7.01 -21.15
CA ALA A 27 36.14 6.86 -19.70
C ALA A 27 35.30 7.97 -19.00
N LEU A 28 34.56 8.80 -19.71
CA LEU A 28 33.82 9.94 -19.12
C LEU A 28 32.34 10.04 -19.52
N VAL A 29 31.80 9.07 -20.23
CA VAL A 29 30.36 9.02 -20.47
C VAL A 29 29.74 8.18 -19.34
N PRO A 30 28.78 8.73 -18.55
CA PRO A 30 28.10 7.92 -17.54
C PRO A 30 27.41 6.74 -18.24
N TYR A 31 27.89 5.54 -17.94
CA TYR A 31 27.29 4.29 -18.46
C TYR A 31 25.83 4.23 -17.99
N ASP A 32 24.92 4.05 -18.92
CA ASP A 32 23.56 3.67 -18.58
C ASP A 32 23.60 2.30 -17.87
N PRO A 33 23.17 2.22 -16.61
CA PRO A 33 23.22 0.97 -15.83
C PRO A 33 22.46 -0.17 -16.52
N LEU A 34 21.41 0.13 -17.29
CA LEU A 34 20.67 -0.86 -18.06
C LEU A 34 21.52 -1.46 -19.18
N GLN A 35 22.24 -0.62 -19.91
CA GLN A 35 23.11 -1.11 -21.01
C GLN A 35 24.24 -1.97 -20.48
N LEU A 36 24.85 -1.58 -19.35
CA LEU A 36 25.88 -2.39 -18.68
C LEU A 36 25.33 -3.77 -18.28
N TYR A 37 24.17 -3.79 -17.64
CA TYR A 37 23.51 -5.04 -17.26
C TYR A 37 23.22 -5.93 -18.47
N LEU A 38 22.67 -5.37 -19.55
CA LEU A 38 22.38 -6.11 -20.78
C LEU A 38 23.67 -6.67 -21.44
N TYR A 39 24.76 -5.94 -21.36
CA TYR A 39 26.05 -6.42 -21.83
C TYR A 39 26.58 -7.61 -20.99
N GLU A 40 26.46 -7.52 -19.67
CA GLU A 40 26.89 -8.59 -18.77
C GLU A 40 26.11 -9.89 -18.96
N ILE A 41 24.78 -9.82 -19.08
CA ILE A 41 23.96 -11.03 -19.24
C ILE A 41 24.21 -11.75 -20.58
N LYS A 42 24.71 -11.06 -21.62
CA LYS A 42 25.06 -11.67 -22.89
C LYS A 42 26.22 -12.65 -22.78
N LYS A 43 27.10 -12.49 -21.80
CA LYS A 43 28.27 -13.38 -21.57
C LYS A 43 27.86 -14.79 -21.17
N TYR A 44 26.66 -14.96 -20.58
CA TYR A 44 26.19 -16.27 -20.13
C TYR A 44 25.59 -17.08 -21.30
N LYS A 45 25.99 -18.31 -21.42
CA LYS A 45 25.50 -19.23 -22.46
C LYS A 45 24.09 -19.73 -22.07
N LEU A 46 23.26 -19.93 -23.07
CA LEU A 46 21.97 -20.59 -22.90
C LEU A 46 22.21 -22.09 -22.65
N LEU A 47 21.39 -22.68 -21.78
CA LEU A 47 21.42 -24.11 -21.46
C LEU A 47 20.58 -24.91 -22.44
N THR A 48 21.02 -26.15 -22.73
CA THR A 48 20.17 -27.16 -23.36
C THR A 48 19.15 -27.71 -22.36
N LYS A 49 18.13 -28.40 -22.83
CA LYS A 49 17.10 -28.98 -21.95
C LYS A 49 17.68 -30.00 -20.98
N GLU A 50 18.65 -30.76 -21.44
CA GLU A 50 19.36 -31.80 -20.68
C GLU A 50 20.21 -31.16 -19.55
N GLU A 51 21.00 -30.13 -19.88
CA GLU A 51 21.81 -29.38 -18.90
C GLU A 51 20.92 -28.68 -17.87
N GLU A 52 19.77 -28.11 -18.30
CA GLU A 52 18.79 -27.45 -17.41
C GLU A 52 18.26 -28.45 -16.37
N THR A 53 17.94 -29.69 -16.83
CA THR A 53 17.41 -30.75 -15.95
C THR A 53 18.48 -31.25 -14.99
N GLU A 54 19.71 -31.48 -15.48
CA GLU A 54 20.82 -31.92 -14.64
C GLU A 54 21.18 -30.93 -13.56
N LEU A 55 21.29 -29.62 -13.90
CA LEU A 55 21.55 -28.57 -12.93
C LEU A 55 20.40 -28.46 -11.91
N ALA A 56 19.14 -28.58 -12.34
CA ALA A 56 18.01 -28.55 -11.45
C ALA A 56 17.97 -29.72 -10.46
N ILE A 57 18.39 -30.92 -10.88
CA ILE A 57 18.54 -32.09 -10.00
C ILE A 57 19.64 -31.83 -8.96
N ARG A 58 20.81 -31.33 -9.38
CA ARG A 58 21.90 -30.96 -8.46
C ARG A 58 21.46 -29.95 -7.41
N VAL A 59 20.72 -28.93 -7.81
CA VAL A 59 20.16 -27.94 -6.87
C VAL A 59 19.20 -28.60 -5.87
N LYS A 60 18.32 -29.47 -6.35
CA LYS A 60 17.28 -30.08 -5.50
C LYS A 60 17.84 -31.11 -4.53
N GLU A 61 18.75 -31.97 -4.96
CA GLU A 61 19.26 -33.08 -4.16
C GLU A 61 20.44 -32.68 -3.27
N TYR A 62 21.35 -31.87 -3.81
CA TYR A 62 22.61 -31.53 -3.13
C TYR A 62 22.65 -30.08 -2.63
N ASN A 63 21.62 -29.29 -2.88
CA ASN A 63 21.60 -27.85 -2.58
C ASN A 63 22.83 -27.10 -3.13
N ASP A 64 23.25 -27.52 -4.35
CA ASP A 64 24.46 -27.03 -5.01
C ASP A 64 24.29 -25.57 -5.46
N GLU A 65 25.03 -24.67 -4.79
CA GLU A 65 24.96 -23.22 -5.05
C GLU A 65 25.53 -22.85 -6.42
N GLU A 66 26.53 -23.54 -6.90
CA GLU A 66 27.13 -23.30 -8.23
C GLU A 66 26.17 -23.71 -9.35
N ALA A 67 25.46 -24.83 -9.19
CA ALA A 67 24.43 -25.24 -10.11
C ALA A 67 23.25 -24.26 -10.10
N ALA A 68 22.84 -23.77 -8.94
CA ALA A 68 21.81 -22.74 -8.81
C ALA A 68 22.23 -21.43 -9.48
N TYR A 69 23.46 -20.97 -9.25
CA TYR A 69 23.99 -19.78 -9.88
C TYR A 69 24.00 -19.90 -11.41
N ARG A 70 24.46 -21.04 -11.95
CA ARG A 70 24.48 -21.29 -13.39
C ARG A 70 23.06 -21.33 -13.98
N LEU A 71 22.09 -21.93 -13.28
CA LEU A 71 20.70 -22.00 -13.71
C LEU A 71 20.04 -20.61 -13.73
N VAL A 72 20.33 -19.75 -12.73
CA VAL A 72 19.87 -18.36 -12.70
C VAL A 72 20.48 -17.55 -13.84
N THR A 73 21.81 -17.52 -13.93
CA THR A 73 22.51 -16.63 -14.87
C THR A 73 22.18 -16.93 -16.33
N SER A 74 21.99 -18.21 -16.68
CA SER A 74 21.60 -18.63 -18.04
C SER A 74 20.17 -18.19 -18.41
N ASN A 75 19.30 -17.92 -17.42
CA ASN A 75 17.90 -17.53 -17.61
C ASN A 75 17.63 -16.04 -17.42
N LEU A 76 18.62 -15.19 -17.13
CA LEU A 76 18.46 -13.75 -16.98
C LEU A 76 17.87 -13.07 -18.24
N ARG A 77 18.22 -13.59 -19.43
CA ARG A 77 17.66 -13.08 -20.69
C ARG A 77 16.15 -13.28 -20.80
N LEU A 78 15.61 -14.35 -20.20
CA LEU A 78 14.17 -14.57 -20.11
C LEU A 78 13.49 -13.51 -19.25
N VAL A 79 14.13 -13.12 -18.14
CA VAL A 79 13.63 -12.04 -17.26
C VAL A 79 13.53 -10.73 -18.03
N VAL A 80 14.58 -10.36 -18.77
CA VAL A 80 14.57 -9.13 -19.59
C VAL A 80 13.45 -9.16 -20.63
N LYS A 81 13.28 -10.29 -21.33
CA LYS A 81 12.18 -10.42 -22.31
C LYS A 81 10.81 -10.18 -21.69
N ILE A 82 10.54 -10.79 -20.54
CA ILE A 82 9.28 -10.61 -19.81
C ILE A 82 9.14 -9.17 -19.30
N ALA A 83 10.22 -8.57 -18.78
CA ALA A 83 10.19 -7.19 -18.30
C ALA A 83 9.85 -6.19 -19.41
N MET A 84 10.36 -6.40 -20.62
CA MET A 84 10.05 -5.55 -21.78
C MET A 84 8.56 -5.61 -22.17
N ASP A 85 7.92 -6.80 -22.06
CA ASP A 85 6.48 -6.93 -22.30
C ASP A 85 5.68 -6.11 -21.27
N PHE A 86 6.11 -6.05 -20.03
CA PHE A 86 5.47 -5.24 -18.98
C PHE A 86 5.81 -3.76 -19.07
N HIS A 87 6.95 -3.40 -19.61
CA HIS A 87 7.39 -2.01 -19.74
C HIS A 87 6.46 -1.17 -20.65
N ARG A 88 5.73 -1.79 -21.54
CA ARG A 88 4.68 -1.13 -22.34
C ARG A 88 3.60 -0.48 -21.48
N TYR A 89 3.34 -1.06 -20.31
CA TYR A 89 2.33 -0.57 -19.34
C TYR A 89 2.97 0.14 -18.14
N TRP A 90 4.26 -0.12 -17.87
CA TRP A 90 5.02 0.43 -16.78
C TRP A 90 6.16 1.31 -17.31
N THR A 91 5.95 2.63 -17.28
CA THR A 91 6.89 3.61 -17.86
C THR A 91 8.02 4.05 -16.91
N LYS A 92 7.99 3.61 -15.63
CA LYS A 92 9.05 3.91 -14.67
C LYS A 92 10.32 3.08 -14.97
N SER A 93 11.21 2.91 -14.04
CA SER A 93 12.49 2.22 -14.22
C SER A 93 12.33 0.77 -14.72
N LEU A 94 12.83 0.48 -15.93
CA LEU A 94 12.89 -0.89 -16.49
C LEU A 94 13.88 -1.75 -15.71
N LEU A 95 14.98 -1.17 -15.24
CA LEU A 95 16.01 -1.91 -14.50
C LEU A 95 15.46 -2.46 -13.18
N ASP A 96 14.69 -1.67 -12.44
CA ASP A 96 14.05 -2.12 -11.20
C ASP A 96 13.08 -3.27 -11.45
N LEU A 97 12.32 -3.17 -12.54
CA LEU A 97 11.41 -4.25 -12.94
C LEU A 97 12.16 -5.55 -13.27
N ILE A 98 13.30 -5.44 -13.93
CA ILE A 98 14.19 -6.58 -14.22
C ILE A 98 14.71 -7.17 -12.89
N GLN A 99 15.18 -6.35 -11.94
CA GLN A 99 15.70 -6.86 -10.67
C GLN A 99 14.61 -7.59 -9.86
N GLU A 100 13.40 -7.07 -9.81
CA GLU A 100 12.28 -7.79 -9.21
C GLU A 100 11.97 -9.11 -9.92
N GLY A 101 12.07 -9.13 -11.25
CA GLY A 101 11.97 -10.37 -12.03
C GLY A 101 13.06 -11.36 -11.69
N ASN A 102 14.31 -10.89 -11.46
CA ASN A 102 15.42 -11.74 -11.03
C ASN A 102 15.15 -12.38 -9.65
N LEU A 103 14.57 -11.65 -8.72
CA LEU A 103 14.10 -12.23 -7.43
C LEU A 103 13.08 -13.34 -7.66
N GLY A 104 12.15 -13.13 -8.59
CA GLY A 104 11.18 -14.14 -9.01
C GLY A 104 11.87 -15.39 -9.61
N LEU A 105 12.89 -15.20 -10.44
CA LEU A 105 13.68 -16.28 -11.02
C LEU A 105 14.42 -17.09 -9.95
N ILE A 106 15.06 -16.43 -8.99
CA ILE A 106 15.74 -17.09 -7.87
C ILE A 106 14.75 -17.93 -7.05
N GLN A 107 13.54 -17.39 -6.81
CA GLN A 107 12.51 -18.12 -6.10
C GLN A 107 12.00 -19.34 -6.91
N ALA A 108 11.96 -19.22 -8.23
CA ALA A 108 11.62 -20.34 -9.10
C ALA A 108 12.68 -21.46 -9.00
N VAL A 109 13.98 -21.13 -8.99
CA VAL A 109 15.05 -22.13 -8.82
C VAL A 109 14.90 -22.89 -7.52
N LYS A 110 14.64 -22.21 -6.41
CA LYS A 110 14.45 -22.83 -5.09
C LYS A 110 13.27 -23.80 -5.00
N LYS A 111 12.21 -23.56 -5.80
CA LYS A 111 10.95 -24.32 -5.72
C LYS A 111 10.72 -25.24 -6.92
N PHE A 112 11.60 -25.26 -7.89
CA PHE A 112 11.45 -26.07 -9.08
C PHE A 112 11.57 -27.57 -8.78
N ASP A 113 10.72 -28.36 -9.40
CA ASP A 113 10.76 -29.83 -9.34
C ASP A 113 11.10 -30.39 -10.72
N PRO A 114 12.35 -30.86 -10.96
CA PRO A 114 12.79 -31.36 -12.24
C PRO A 114 12.08 -32.66 -12.68
N TYR A 115 11.50 -33.40 -11.72
CA TYR A 115 10.86 -34.70 -12.01
C TYR A 115 9.47 -34.57 -12.63
N ARG A 116 8.90 -33.36 -12.67
CA ARG A 116 7.56 -33.12 -13.27
C ARG A 116 7.56 -33.04 -14.80
N GLY A 117 8.70 -33.13 -15.46
CA GLY A 117 8.83 -33.11 -16.92
C GLY A 117 8.52 -31.74 -17.57
N ILE A 118 8.36 -30.68 -16.78
CA ILE A 118 8.08 -29.31 -17.24
C ILE A 118 9.39 -28.59 -17.47
N LYS A 119 9.51 -27.79 -18.53
CA LYS A 119 10.69 -26.94 -18.74
C LYS A 119 10.80 -25.88 -17.65
N PHE A 120 12.03 -25.65 -17.16
CA PHE A 120 12.30 -24.64 -16.13
C PHE A 120 11.89 -23.23 -16.60
N SER A 121 12.20 -22.86 -17.84
CA SER A 121 11.82 -21.56 -18.41
C SER A 121 10.31 -21.30 -18.38
N TYR A 122 9.48 -22.32 -18.60
CA TYR A 122 8.04 -22.21 -18.48
C TYR A 122 7.62 -21.99 -17.01
N TYR A 123 8.12 -22.80 -16.09
CA TYR A 123 7.82 -22.67 -14.66
C TYR A 123 8.30 -21.34 -14.09
N SER A 124 9.53 -20.93 -14.38
CA SER A 124 10.11 -19.68 -13.89
C SER A 124 9.36 -18.44 -14.39
N SER A 125 8.80 -18.48 -15.61
CA SER A 125 8.04 -17.36 -16.17
C SER A 125 6.83 -16.95 -15.29
N TYR A 126 6.20 -17.89 -14.59
CA TYR A 126 5.10 -17.59 -13.65
C TYR A 126 5.61 -16.83 -12.43
N TRP A 127 6.74 -17.24 -11.87
CA TRP A 127 7.34 -16.56 -10.73
C TRP A 127 7.83 -15.17 -11.10
N ILE A 128 8.55 -15.05 -12.23
CA ILE A 128 9.03 -13.77 -12.76
C ILE A 128 7.86 -12.79 -12.93
N LYS A 129 6.79 -13.21 -13.63
CA LYS A 129 5.59 -12.39 -13.81
C LYS A 129 4.93 -12.01 -12.49
N ALA A 130 4.80 -12.95 -11.56
CA ALA A 130 4.17 -12.69 -10.26
C ALA A 130 4.93 -11.63 -9.45
N TYR A 131 6.27 -11.68 -9.45
CA TYR A 131 7.09 -10.70 -8.75
C TYR A 131 7.03 -9.33 -9.42
N MET A 132 7.18 -9.27 -10.75
CA MET A 132 7.04 -8.00 -11.50
C MET A 132 5.68 -7.36 -11.31
N LEU A 133 4.61 -8.13 -11.40
CA LEU A 133 3.25 -7.63 -11.19
C LEU A 133 3.03 -7.13 -9.75
N SER A 134 3.55 -7.86 -8.76
CA SER A 134 3.52 -7.42 -7.37
C SER A 134 4.26 -6.11 -7.16
N PHE A 135 5.41 -5.95 -7.78
CA PHE A 135 6.21 -4.72 -7.75
C PHE A 135 5.46 -3.54 -8.40
N ILE A 136 4.94 -3.73 -9.61
CA ILE A 136 4.17 -2.71 -10.31
C ILE A 136 3.01 -2.23 -9.44
N MET A 137 2.23 -3.16 -8.87
CA MET A 137 1.07 -2.82 -8.06
C MET A 137 1.45 -2.06 -6.77
N LYS A 138 2.60 -2.38 -6.16
CA LYS A 138 3.08 -1.70 -4.96
C LYS A 138 3.57 -0.27 -5.25
N ASN A 139 4.13 -0.06 -6.44
CA ASN A 139 4.82 1.18 -6.81
C ASN A 139 4.07 2.01 -7.85
N TRP A 140 2.80 1.66 -8.14
CA TRP A 140 1.98 2.36 -9.13
C TRP A 140 1.76 3.82 -8.76
N LYS A 141 1.38 4.06 -7.50
CA LYS A 141 1.15 5.39 -6.91
C LYS A 141 1.79 5.47 -5.53
N LEU A 142 1.95 6.69 -4.99
CA LEU A 142 2.43 6.95 -3.63
C LEU A 142 1.53 6.23 -2.60
N VAL A 143 0.23 6.34 -2.77
CA VAL A 143 -0.75 5.57 -1.98
C VAL A 143 -0.97 4.21 -2.62
N LYS A 144 -0.71 3.16 -1.86
CA LYS A 144 -0.82 1.78 -2.34
C LYS A 144 -2.24 1.44 -2.79
N ILE A 145 -2.37 0.98 -4.03
CA ILE A 145 -3.62 0.55 -4.64
C ILE A 145 -3.70 -0.99 -4.58
N GLY A 146 -4.92 -1.54 -4.41
CA GLY A 146 -5.14 -2.97 -4.56
C GLY A 146 -4.75 -3.82 -3.37
N THR A 147 -5.35 -3.54 -2.22
CA THR A 147 -5.17 -4.34 -1.00
C THR A 147 -6.02 -5.61 -1.00
N THR A 148 -7.22 -5.58 -1.61
CA THR A 148 -8.13 -6.72 -1.68
C THR A 148 -7.87 -7.60 -2.92
N GLN A 149 -8.38 -8.84 -2.88
CA GLN A 149 -8.26 -9.78 -4.01
C GLN A 149 -9.00 -9.27 -5.25
N THR A 150 -10.17 -8.67 -5.08
CA THR A 150 -10.97 -8.06 -6.15
C THR A 150 -10.21 -6.90 -6.81
N GLN A 151 -9.65 -6.00 -6.03
CA GLN A 151 -8.86 -4.87 -6.53
C GLN A 151 -7.62 -5.33 -7.30
N ARG A 152 -6.93 -6.38 -6.83
CA ARG A 152 -5.80 -6.99 -7.57
C ARG A 152 -6.25 -7.55 -8.91
N LYS A 153 -7.37 -8.28 -8.93
CA LYS A 153 -7.94 -8.83 -10.16
C LYS A 153 -8.27 -7.72 -11.17
N LEU A 154 -8.90 -6.65 -10.70
CA LEU A 154 -9.26 -5.49 -11.51
C LEU A 154 -8.03 -4.74 -12.02
N PHE A 155 -7.01 -4.54 -11.19
CA PHE A 155 -5.77 -3.87 -11.59
C PHE A 155 -5.15 -4.47 -12.86
N TYR A 156 -5.17 -5.81 -12.99
CA TYR A 156 -4.56 -6.50 -14.13
C TYR A 156 -5.47 -6.67 -15.32
N ASN A 157 -6.76 -6.84 -15.08
CA ASN A 157 -7.67 -7.27 -16.13
C ASN A 157 -8.55 -6.13 -16.65
N LEU A 158 -8.78 -5.06 -15.88
CA LEU A 158 -9.70 -3.99 -16.24
C LEU A 158 -9.31 -3.29 -17.57
N ALA A 159 -8.04 -2.87 -17.67
CA ALA A 159 -7.55 -2.22 -18.89
C ALA A 159 -7.61 -3.15 -20.09
N LYS A 160 -7.21 -4.40 -19.92
CA LYS A 160 -7.20 -5.41 -20.99
C LYS A 160 -8.61 -5.73 -21.49
N GLU A 161 -9.59 -5.91 -20.60
CA GLU A 161 -10.97 -6.17 -21.00
C GLU A 161 -11.62 -4.94 -21.64
N ARG A 162 -11.25 -3.74 -21.18
CA ARG A 162 -11.68 -2.48 -21.83
C ARG A 162 -11.17 -2.38 -23.26
N GLU A 163 -9.87 -2.61 -23.49
CA GLU A 163 -9.29 -2.62 -24.84
C GLU A 163 -9.92 -3.69 -25.74
N LYS A 164 -10.19 -4.87 -25.18
CA LYS A 164 -10.84 -5.95 -25.91
C LYS A 164 -12.25 -5.57 -26.37
N LEU A 165 -13.06 -4.98 -25.48
CA LEU A 165 -14.40 -4.50 -25.84
C LEU A 165 -14.34 -3.42 -26.93
N ILE A 166 -13.41 -2.47 -26.82
CA ILE A 166 -13.21 -1.43 -27.83
C ILE A 166 -12.83 -2.07 -29.18
N SER A 167 -11.94 -3.07 -29.19
CA SER A 167 -11.57 -3.79 -30.41
C SER A 167 -12.71 -4.60 -31.02
N GLU A 168 -13.67 -5.06 -30.21
CA GLU A 168 -14.91 -5.70 -30.63
C GLU A 168 -15.98 -4.69 -31.11
N GLY A 169 -15.70 -3.37 -31.04
CA GLY A 169 -16.64 -2.31 -31.38
C GLY A 169 -17.72 -2.05 -30.35
N ILE A 170 -17.54 -2.57 -29.13
CA ILE A 170 -18.50 -2.47 -28.03
C ILE A 170 -18.04 -1.39 -27.05
N MET A 171 -18.95 -0.50 -26.63
CA MET A 171 -18.67 0.48 -25.59
C MET A 171 -18.41 -0.23 -24.26
N PRO A 172 -17.28 0.06 -23.55
CA PRO A 172 -16.92 -0.60 -22.29
C PRO A 172 -17.72 -0.02 -21.12
N GLU A 173 -19.01 -0.31 -21.07
CA GLU A 173 -19.87 0.08 -19.93
C GLU A 173 -19.49 -0.66 -18.66
N THR A 174 -19.66 0.01 -17.50
CA THR A 174 -19.33 -0.54 -16.17
C THR A 174 -20.02 -1.86 -15.91
N LYS A 175 -21.31 -1.96 -16.30
CA LYS A 175 -22.11 -3.17 -16.10
C LYS A 175 -21.56 -4.37 -16.90
N LEU A 176 -21.20 -4.17 -18.15
CA LEU A 176 -20.65 -5.22 -19.00
C LEU A 176 -19.26 -5.69 -18.51
N LEU A 177 -18.45 -4.76 -18.03
CA LEU A 177 -17.16 -5.07 -17.42
C LEU A 177 -17.34 -5.85 -16.11
N ALA A 178 -18.36 -5.50 -15.30
CA ALA A 178 -18.70 -6.19 -14.06
C ALA A 178 -19.08 -7.66 -14.31
N GLU A 179 -19.92 -7.91 -15.31
CA GLU A 179 -20.31 -9.27 -15.71
C GLU A 179 -19.11 -10.07 -16.23
N ARG A 180 -18.31 -9.53 -17.14
CA ARG A 180 -17.13 -10.23 -17.71
C ARG A 180 -16.06 -10.53 -16.66
N LEU A 181 -15.85 -9.63 -15.72
CA LEU A 181 -14.86 -9.78 -14.67
C LEU A 181 -15.41 -10.47 -13.41
N ASN A 182 -16.71 -10.73 -13.35
CA ASN A 182 -17.38 -11.30 -12.19
C ASN A 182 -17.03 -10.56 -10.88
N VAL A 183 -17.37 -9.27 -10.86
CA VAL A 183 -17.18 -8.33 -9.75
C VAL A 183 -18.37 -7.38 -9.68
N LYS A 184 -18.49 -6.60 -8.62
CA LYS A 184 -19.54 -5.58 -8.50
C LYS A 184 -19.24 -4.35 -9.37
N GLU A 185 -20.27 -3.67 -9.82
CA GLU A 185 -20.14 -2.41 -10.57
C GLU A 185 -19.40 -1.34 -9.76
N THR A 186 -19.72 -1.24 -8.46
CA THR A 186 -19.05 -0.32 -7.52
C THR A 186 -17.55 -0.54 -7.44
N ASP A 187 -17.08 -1.80 -7.48
CA ASP A 187 -15.66 -2.13 -7.44
C ASP A 187 -14.93 -1.62 -8.71
N ILE A 188 -15.62 -1.64 -9.86
CA ILE A 188 -15.07 -1.13 -11.14
C ILE A 188 -14.99 0.38 -11.12
N GLU A 189 -16.02 1.06 -10.64
CA GLU A 189 -16.05 2.53 -10.53
C GLU A 189 -14.94 3.03 -9.62
N GLU A 190 -14.84 2.46 -8.41
CA GLU A 190 -13.75 2.77 -7.48
C GLU A 190 -12.37 2.52 -8.10
N MET A 191 -12.21 1.37 -8.76
CA MET A 191 -10.91 1.03 -9.36
C MET A 191 -10.58 1.94 -10.55
N THR A 192 -11.57 2.33 -11.33
CA THR A 192 -11.41 3.28 -12.44
C THR A 192 -10.97 4.65 -11.92
N GLN A 193 -11.56 5.14 -10.82
CA GLN A 193 -11.14 6.39 -10.18
C GLN A 193 -9.71 6.27 -9.63
N ARG A 194 -9.38 5.15 -8.97
CA ARG A 194 -8.05 4.92 -8.41
C ARG A 194 -6.97 4.77 -9.47
N LEU A 195 -7.26 4.18 -10.60
CA LEU A 195 -6.33 4.05 -11.74
C LEU A 195 -6.30 5.30 -12.61
N GLY A 196 -7.42 6.00 -12.69
CA GLY A 196 -7.56 7.27 -13.37
C GLY A 196 -6.73 8.38 -12.87
N GLY A 197 -6.48 9.46 -13.11
CA GLY A 197 -5.78 10.59 -12.53
C GLY A 197 -4.35 10.31 -12.05
N GLY A 198 -3.39 11.06 -12.52
CA GLY A 198 -2.03 11.07 -11.97
C GLY A 198 -2.02 11.74 -10.59
N GLU A 199 -0.95 11.56 -9.87
CA GLU A 199 -0.65 12.36 -8.68
C GLU A 199 -0.29 13.77 -9.12
N VAL A 200 -0.92 14.76 -8.50
CA VAL A 200 -0.66 16.17 -8.77
C VAL A 200 0.40 16.66 -7.78
N SER A 201 1.40 17.39 -8.28
CA SER A 201 2.36 18.04 -7.40
C SER A 201 1.67 19.19 -6.66
N ILE A 202 1.79 19.23 -5.34
CA ILE A 202 1.27 20.35 -4.53
C ILE A 202 2.00 21.67 -4.80
N ASN A 203 3.24 21.58 -5.32
CA ASN A 203 4.04 22.74 -5.71
C ASN A 203 3.80 23.14 -7.18
N ALA A 204 2.87 22.49 -7.88
CA ALA A 204 2.53 22.90 -9.22
C ALA A 204 1.76 24.22 -9.19
N PRO A 205 2.03 25.16 -10.12
CA PRO A 205 1.30 26.41 -10.20
C PRO A 205 -0.16 26.17 -10.62
N VAL A 206 -1.08 26.93 -10.04
CA VAL A 206 -2.51 26.87 -10.37
C VAL A 206 -2.80 27.78 -11.57
N GLY A 207 -3.22 27.17 -12.69
CA GLY A 207 -3.55 27.86 -13.91
C GLY A 207 -2.35 28.27 -14.80
N ASP A 208 -2.63 28.72 -16.00
CA ASP A 208 -1.60 29.17 -16.95
C ASP A 208 -0.96 30.50 -16.50
N GLY A 209 0.27 30.40 -15.97
CA GLY A 209 1.05 31.55 -15.52
C GLY A 209 0.77 32.03 -14.10
N GLY A 210 0.04 31.27 -13.30
CA GLY A 210 -0.17 31.53 -11.87
C GLY A 210 1.12 31.49 -11.06
N LYS A 211 1.25 32.40 -10.08
CA LYS A 211 2.35 32.40 -9.12
C LYS A 211 2.02 31.57 -7.86
N GLU A 212 0.75 31.22 -7.69
CA GLU A 212 0.25 30.49 -6.55
C GLU A 212 0.31 28.99 -6.81
N GLU A 213 0.77 28.24 -5.82
CA GLU A 213 0.88 26.80 -5.86
C GLU A 213 -0.36 26.15 -5.24
N TYR A 214 -0.66 24.90 -5.60
CA TYR A 214 -1.75 24.12 -4.95
C TYR A 214 -1.59 24.04 -3.44
N SER A 215 -0.35 24.08 -2.94
CA SER A 215 -0.03 24.06 -1.51
C SER A 215 -0.67 25.21 -0.73
N SER A 216 -0.83 26.40 -1.35
CA SER A 216 -1.41 27.58 -0.70
C SER A 216 -2.94 27.52 -0.52
N PHE A 217 -3.60 26.58 -1.21
CA PHE A 217 -5.03 26.35 -1.09
C PHE A 217 -5.41 25.20 -0.14
N LEU A 218 -4.41 24.49 0.39
CA LEU A 218 -4.70 23.42 1.35
C LEU A 218 -5.11 24.04 2.70
N PRO A 219 -6.27 23.66 3.25
CA PRO A 219 -6.68 24.11 4.57
C PRO A 219 -5.72 23.55 5.62
N ASP A 220 -5.43 24.34 6.64
CA ASP A 220 -4.74 23.87 7.84
C ASP A 220 -5.78 23.17 8.73
N ASP A 221 -5.49 21.94 9.16
CA ASP A 221 -6.33 21.17 10.08
C ASP A 221 -6.21 21.65 11.54
N ARG A 222 -5.43 22.69 11.78
CA ARG A 222 -5.35 23.30 13.11
C ARG A 222 -6.65 24.02 13.41
N THR A 223 -7.19 23.74 14.59
CA THR A 223 -8.29 24.53 15.16
C THR A 223 -7.91 26.00 15.19
N ASP A 224 -8.87 26.88 14.91
CA ASP A 224 -8.64 28.31 14.88
C ASP A 224 -8.11 28.78 16.25
N ILE A 225 -7.30 29.84 16.26
CA ILE A 225 -6.67 30.35 17.50
C ILE A 225 -7.75 30.73 18.50
N ASP A 226 -8.83 31.33 18.03
CA ASP A 226 -9.97 31.72 18.85
C ASP A 226 -10.65 30.50 19.50
N GLU A 227 -10.78 29.40 18.74
CA GLU A 227 -11.37 28.15 19.23
C GLU A 227 -10.45 27.47 20.26
N GLN A 228 -9.13 27.46 20.02
CA GLN A 228 -8.14 26.95 20.98
C GLN A 228 -8.14 27.76 22.28
N LEU A 229 -8.25 29.09 22.18
CA LEU A 229 -8.28 29.96 23.34
C LEU A 229 -9.59 29.75 24.15
N SER A 230 -10.72 29.66 23.47
CA SER A 230 -12.02 29.36 24.10
C SER A 230 -12.00 28.02 24.82
N GLU A 231 -11.39 26.98 24.21
CA GLU A 231 -11.23 25.65 24.84
C GLU A 231 -10.36 25.71 26.11
N ILE A 232 -9.25 26.48 26.07
CA ILE A 232 -8.36 26.66 27.22
C ILE A 232 -9.05 27.42 28.33
N GLU A 233 -9.74 28.53 28.00
CA GLU A 233 -10.51 29.32 28.97
C GLU A 233 -11.63 28.50 29.58
N GLY A 234 -12.43 27.80 28.77
CA GLY A 234 -13.48 26.92 29.24
C GLY A 234 -12.99 25.84 30.19
N ARG A 235 -11.85 25.21 29.84
CA ARG A 235 -11.21 24.24 30.72
C ARG A 235 -10.75 24.83 32.05
N THR A 236 -10.20 26.04 32.01
CA THR A 236 -9.77 26.75 33.23
C THR A 236 -10.95 27.05 34.13
N VAL A 237 -12.05 27.63 33.58
CA VAL A 237 -13.27 27.91 34.34
C VAL A 237 -13.84 26.62 34.92
N LEU A 238 -13.89 25.53 34.16
CA LEU A 238 -14.35 24.22 34.63
C LEU A 238 -13.54 23.72 35.81
N LEU A 239 -12.21 23.79 35.72
CA LEU A 239 -11.30 23.34 36.78
C LEU A 239 -11.48 24.18 38.06
N ASP A 240 -11.58 25.50 37.92
CA ASP A 240 -11.80 26.39 39.06
C ASP A 240 -13.14 26.09 39.77
N LYS A 241 -14.21 25.84 39.02
CA LYS A 241 -15.50 25.42 39.59
C LYS A 241 -15.48 24.04 40.21
N LEU A 242 -14.75 23.12 39.67
CA LEU A 242 -14.54 21.79 40.27
C LEU A 242 -13.73 21.89 41.59
N GLU A 243 -12.76 22.80 41.66
CA GLU A 243 -12.04 23.09 42.92
C GLU A 243 -12.93 23.76 43.97
N GLU A 244 -13.85 24.64 43.58
CA GLU A 244 -14.86 25.19 44.47
C GLU A 244 -15.79 24.09 44.99
N TYR A 245 -16.30 23.25 44.12
CA TYR A 245 -17.15 22.12 44.49
C TYR A 245 -16.44 21.12 45.42
N ARG A 246 -15.12 20.85 45.20
CA ARG A 246 -14.27 20.03 46.08
C ARG A 246 -14.36 20.46 47.55
N LYS A 247 -14.38 21.76 47.82
CA LYS A 247 -14.48 22.31 49.20
C LYS A 247 -15.80 21.97 49.90
N THR A 248 -16.82 21.61 49.15
CA THR A 248 -18.12 21.20 49.68
C THR A 248 -18.19 19.73 50.10
N LEU A 249 -17.28 18.91 49.51
CA LEU A 249 -17.22 17.48 49.75
C LEU A 249 -16.46 17.14 51.07
N LYS A 250 -16.89 16.09 51.75
CA LYS A 250 -16.26 15.63 52.99
C LYS A 250 -16.08 14.11 53.07
N GLY A 251 -15.00 13.67 53.72
CA GLY A 251 -14.78 12.26 53.99
C GLY A 251 -14.60 11.37 52.75
N LYS A 252 -15.38 10.29 52.65
CA LYS A 252 -15.27 9.30 51.56
C LYS A 252 -15.59 9.89 50.17
N GLU A 253 -16.52 10.87 50.11
CA GLU A 253 -16.90 11.51 48.86
C GLU A 253 -15.76 12.36 48.30
N LEU A 254 -15.04 13.08 49.17
CA LEU A 254 -13.86 13.87 48.77
C LEU A 254 -12.75 12.97 48.21
N ASP A 255 -12.45 11.88 48.89
CA ASP A 255 -11.36 10.99 48.44
C ASP A 255 -11.70 10.27 47.13
N ILE A 256 -12.95 9.87 46.92
CA ILE A 256 -13.41 9.28 45.66
C ILE A 256 -13.35 10.35 44.53
N PHE A 257 -13.70 11.59 44.81
CA PHE A 257 -13.61 12.67 43.85
C PHE A 257 -12.17 12.95 43.46
N GLU A 258 -11.24 13.08 44.40
CA GLU A 258 -9.84 13.36 44.14
C GLU A 258 -9.13 12.19 43.43
N SER A 259 -9.38 10.96 43.88
CA SER A 259 -8.65 9.78 43.38
C SER A 259 -9.21 9.23 42.06
N ARG A 260 -10.43 9.60 41.67
CA ARG A 260 -11.04 9.07 40.43
C ARG A 260 -11.46 10.12 39.41
N ILE A 261 -11.86 11.33 39.86
CA ILE A 261 -12.39 12.36 38.94
C ILE A 261 -11.29 13.37 38.62
N MET A 262 -10.52 13.79 39.64
CA MET A 262 -9.45 14.78 39.45
C MET A 262 -8.07 14.19 39.18
N SER A 263 -7.88 12.90 39.32
CA SER A 263 -6.56 12.25 39.18
C SER A 263 -6.29 11.83 37.73
N ASP A 264 -5.11 12.11 37.25
CA ASP A 264 -4.61 11.61 35.95
C ASP A 264 -4.45 10.07 35.93
N ASN A 265 -4.25 9.46 37.10
CA ASN A 265 -4.19 8.00 37.28
C ASN A 265 -5.31 7.54 38.23
N PRO A 266 -6.54 7.35 37.74
CA PRO A 266 -7.67 7.02 38.59
C PRO A 266 -7.57 5.63 39.23
N LEU A 267 -7.74 5.56 40.55
CA LEU A 267 -7.81 4.30 41.30
C LEU A 267 -8.99 3.44 40.85
N THR A 268 -8.83 2.13 40.90
CA THR A 268 -9.92 1.21 40.53
C THR A 268 -11.05 1.23 41.59
N LEU A 269 -12.27 0.88 41.16
CA LEU A 269 -13.40 0.77 42.12
C LEU A 269 -13.16 -0.26 43.21
N GLN A 270 -12.33 -1.28 42.95
CA GLN A 270 -11.99 -2.31 43.89
C GLN A 270 -11.05 -1.77 44.97
N GLU A 271 -9.97 -1.08 44.60
CA GLU A 271 -9.00 -0.49 45.53
C GLU A 271 -9.67 0.50 46.48
N LEU A 272 -10.58 1.33 45.98
CA LEU A 272 -11.35 2.23 46.83
C LEU A 272 -12.36 1.49 47.71
N GLY A 273 -12.94 0.40 47.22
CA GLY A 273 -13.77 -0.49 47.99
C GLY A 273 -13.02 -1.08 49.19
N ASP A 274 -11.84 -1.60 48.92
CA ASP A 274 -10.96 -2.21 49.95
C ASP A 274 -10.47 -1.16 50.96
N LYS A 275 -10.10 0.05 50.49
CA LYS A 275 -9.67 1.16 51.34
C LYS A 275 -10.74 1.59 52.37
N TYR A 276 -12.01 1.56 51.98
CA TYR A 276 -13.13 2.01 52.82
C TYR A 276 -14.00 0.90 53.36
N ASN A 277 -13.64 -0.36 53.10
CA ASN A 277 -14.39 -1.52 53.55
C ASN A 277 -15.83 -1.54 53.06
N ILE A 278 -16.05 -1.18 51.78
CA ILE A 278 -17.36 -1.12 51.12
C ILE A 278 -17.30 -1.91 49.77
N SER A 279 -18.45 -2.36 49.32
CA SER A 279 -18.50 -3.08 48.03
C SER A 279 -18.16 -2.18 46.84
N ARG A 280 -17.56 -2.78 45.80
CA ARG A 280 -17.30 -2.13 44.53
C ARG A 280 -18.54 -1.39 43.96
N GLU A 281 -19.71 -2.00 44.09
CA GLU A 281 -20.96 -1.43 43.63
C GLU A 281 -21.33 -0.19 44.44
N ARG A 282 -21.04 -0.18 45.74
CA ARG A 282 -21.26 0.97 46.57
C ARG A 282 -20.39 2.17 46.21
N VAL A 283 -19.13 1.92 45.85
CA VAL A 283 -18.22 2.95 45.35
C VAL A 283 -18.79 3.54 44.03
N ARG A 284 -19.27 2.68 43.11
CA ARG A 284 -19.89 3.10 41.85
C ARG A 284 -21.11 3.98 42.06
N GLN A 285 -21.97 3.63 43.03
CA GLN A 285 -23.14 4.43 43.39
C GLN A 285 -22.75 5.80 43.92
N ILE A 286 -21.74 5.88 44.79
CA ILE A 286 -21.22 7.14 45.34
C ILE A 286 -20.65 7.99 44.20
N GLN A 287 -19.82 7.40 43.33
CA GLN A 287 -19.27 8.10 42.16
C GLN A 287 -20.38 8.67 41.28
N ALA A 288 -21.37 7.85 40.90
CA ALA A 288 -22.50 8.29 40.08
C ALA A 288 -23.28 9.44 40.75
N ARG A 289 -23.44 9.41 42.07
CA ARG A 289 -24.06 10.50 42.82
C ARG A 289 -23.23 11.79 42.75
N ILE A 290 -21.92 11.68 42.95
CA ILE A 290 -20.99 12.81 42.87
C ILE A 290 -21.05 13.42 41.47
N VAL A 291 -20.97 12.64 40.40
CA VAL A 291 -21.04 13.12 39.01
C VAL A 291 -22.38 13.84 38.74
N ASN A 292 -23.49 13.27 39.20
CA ASN A 292 -24.80 13.92 39.03
C ASN A 292 -24.90 15.24 39.82
N ASN A 293 -24.33 15.31 41.01
CA ASN A 293 -24.31 16.53 41.80
C ASN A 293 -23.40 17.59 41.18
N ILE A 294 -22.24 17.17 40.63
CA ILE A 294 -21.35 18.06 39.87
C ILE A 294 -22.08 18.63 38.66
N LYS A 295 -22.78 17.80 37.87
CA LYS A 295 -23.56 18.28 36.73
C LYS A 295 -24.57 19.35 37.11
N LYS A 296 -25.31 19.12 38.20
CA LYS A 296 -26.27 20.11 38.69
C LYS A 296 -25.58 21.41 39.13
N TYR A 297 -24.50 21.30 39.91
CA TYR A 297 -23.74 22.45 40.36
C TYR A 297 -23.16 23.26 39.19
N LEU A 298 -22.58 22.58 38.20
CA LEU A 298 -22.02 23.26 37.02
C LEU A 298 -23.11 23.90 36.15
N SER A 299 -24.26 23.25 35.95
CA SER A 299 -25.39 23.84 35.21
C SER A 299 -25.99 25.07 35.92
N GLU A 300 -25.85 25.20 37.26
CA GLU A 300 -26.28 26.39 38.01
C GLU A 300 -25.25 27.53 37.98
N GLU A 301 -23.97 27.21 37.92
CA GLU A 301 -22.85 28.17 38.01
C GLU A 301 -22.33 28.65 36.66
N ILE A 302 -22.46 27.83 35.61
CA ILE A 302 -21.96 28.13 34.26
C ILE A 302 -23.14 28.29 33.31
N PRO A 303 -23.37 29.50 32.75
CA PRO A 303 -24.38 29.68 31.71
C PRO A 303 -24.05 28.75 30.50
N ASP A 304 -25.07 28.17 29.91
CA ASP A 304 -24.97 27.34 28.70
C ASP A 304 -24.11 26.04 28.83
N PHE A 305 -23.86 25.56 30.07
CA PHE A 305 -23.08 24.38 30.38
C PHE A 305 -23.51 23.12 29.60
N ASP A 306 -24.82 22.91 29.45
CA ASP A 306 -25.35 21.72 28.79
C ASP A 306 -25.10 21.73 27.26
N GLU A 307 -24.91 22.88 26.63
CA GLU A 307 -24.61 23.02 25.21
C GLU A 307 -23.12 22.93 24.93
N GLU A 308 -22.25 23.53 25.75
CA GLU A 308 -20.82 23.63 25.51
C GLU A 308 -20.00 22.52 26.16
N TYR A 309 -20.41 22.00 27.33
CA TYR A 309 -19.53 21.15 28.16
C TYR A 309 -20.09 19.74 28.42
N SER A 310 -21.25 19.36 27.87
CA SER A 310 -21.84 18.04 28.11
C SER A 310 -20.96 16.86 27.70
N ASP A 311 -20.09 17.05 26.76
CA ASP A 311 -19.19 16.00 26.24
C ASP A 311 -17.94 15.74 27.12
N PHE A 312 -17.54 16.67 27.97
CA PHE A 312 -16.44 16.53 28.90
C PHE A 312 -16.75 15.65 30.12
N ILE A 313 -18.03 15.32 30.35
CA ILE A 313 -18.47 14.56 31.54
C ILE A 313 -19.15 13.24 31.16
N LYS A 314 -18.84 12.70 30.03
CA LYS A 314 -19.18 11.31 29.65
C LYS A 314 -18.12 10.35 30.10
#